data_06be7509b4737c72d2b0e41902275806
#
_entry.id   06be7509b4737c72d2b0e41902275806
#
_cell.length_a   1.000
_cell.length_b   1.000
_cell.length_c   1.000
_cell.angle_alpha   90.00
_cell.angle_beta   90.00
_cell.angle_gamma   90.00
#
_symmetry.space_group_name_H-M   'P 1'
#
loop_
_entity.id
_entity.type
_entity.pdbx_description
1 polymer ?
#
loop_
_entity_poly.entity_id
_entity_poly.type
_entity_poly.pdbx_seq_one_letter_code
_entity_poly.pdbx_strand_id
1 'polypeptide(L)'
;MVHYIDASDSIERRDIARQAQEIRTEYKVDDLSAENSRVIWMLVICAVMCVILIILIIMYVYHNRRLRSKNRKLVENLHKLDRMGGVKAFYEWSVDEKTEHDDTEIITEEERQLYGKIVSYLSVENRFVDTQISRDTLASALGTNRTYIANAIKKCTGLAVNEYVNMLRLEYARGLLVERPEDSITLISEEAGFGSVRNFNRLFVAKYAVSPTEYRNNN
;
A
#
# COMPACT_ATOMS: atom_id res chain seq x y z
N MET A 1 14.96 33.44 -93.23
CA MET A 1 15.32 34.02 -91.92
C MET A 1 14.27 33.74 -90.81
N VAL A 2 12.98 33.72 -91.19
CA VAL A 2 11.84 33.53 -90.26
C VAL A 2 11.84 32.08 -89.65
N HIS A 3 12.19 31.03 -90.36
CA HIS A 3 12.20 29.63 -89.91
C HIS A 3 13.29 29.30 -88.89
N TYR A 4 14.34 30.06 -88.81
CA TYR A 4 15.43 29.85 -87.88
C TYR A 4 15.14 30.41 -86.45
N ILE A 5 14.38 31.52 -86.43
CA ILE A 5 13.91 32.14 -85.20
C ILE A 5 12.85 31.27 -84.53
N ASP A 6 11.94 30.67 -85.29
CA ASP A 6 10.87 29.83 -84.75
C ASP A 6 11.40 28.50 -84.17
N ALA A 7 12.47 27.93 -84.76
CA ALA A 7 13.17 26.76 -84.22
C ALA A 7 13.94 27.05 -82.94
N SER A 8 14.59 28.21 -82.81
CA SER A 8 15.29 28.63 -81.63
C SER A 8 14.34 28.86 -80.45
N ASP A 9 13.23 29.55 -80.65
CA ASP A 9 12.20 29.79 -79.68
C ASP A 9 11.55 28.47 -79.16
N SER A 10 11.40 27.47 -80.04
CA SER A 10 10.86 26.18 -79.68
C SER A 10 11.80 25.32 -78.82
N ILE A 11 13.11 25.46 -79.01
CA ILE A 11 14.16 24.81 -78.22
C ILE A 11 14.22 25.48 -76.82
N GLU A 12 14.24 26.76 -76.79
CA GLU A 12 14.29 27.56 -75.55
C GLU A 12 13.06 27.26 -74.63
N ARG A 13 11.87 27.21 -75.22
CA ARG A 13 10.66 26.80 -74.49
C ARG A 13 10.71 25.38 -73.95
N ARG A 14 11.32 24.43 -74.68
CA ARG A 14 11.52 23.06 -74.23
C ARG A 14 12.52 22.96 -73.08
N ASP A 15 13.58 23.74 -73.13
CA ASP A 15 14.59 23.77 -72.06
C ASP A 15 14.02 24.42 -70.80
N ILE A 16 13.26 25.51 -70.90
CA ILE A 16 12.54 26.10 -69.76
C ILE A 16 11.50 25.10 -69.21
N ALA A 17 10.78 24.38 -70.03
CA ALA A 17 9.82 23.38 -69.58
C ALA A 17 10.50 22.20 -68.87
N ARG A 18 11.68 21.75 -69.34
CA ARG A 18 12.48 20.71 -68.68
C ARG A 18 13.01 21.20 -67.30
N GLN A 19 13.60 22.39 -67.23
CA GLN A 19 14.04 22.95 -65.98
C GLN A 19 12.90 23.12 -64.97
N ALA A 20 11.74 23.58 -65.40
CA ALA A 20 10.56 23.67 -64.56
C ALA A 20 10.08 22.32 -64.06
N GLN A 21 10.23 21.26 -64.87
CA GLN A 21 9.85 19.90 -64.50
C GLN A 21 10.88 19.29 -63.51
N GLU A 22 12.17 19.52 -63.69
CA GLU A 22 13.23 19.12 -62.77
C GLU A 22 13.04 19.76 -61.41
N ILE A 23 12.85 21.09 -61.35
CA ILE A 23 12.59 21.81 -60.09
C ILE A 23 11.33 21.25 -59.41
N ARG A 24 10.28 20.96 -60.15
CA ARG A 24 9.03 20.44 -59.63
C ARG A 24 9.19 19.00 -59.04
N THR A 25 10.05 18.17 -59.64
CA THR A 25 10.34 16.82 -59.14
C THR A 25 11.21 16.89 -57.91
N GLU A 26 12.18 17.81 -57.86
CA GLU A 26 13.05 18.01 -56.68
C GLU A 26 12.23 18.48 -55.47
N TYR A 27 11.38 19.50 -55.62
CA TYR A 27 10.46 19.93 -54.55
C TYR A 27 9.53 18.82 -54.06
N LYS A 28 9.04 17.96 -54.96
CA LYS A 28 8.17 16.84 -54.62
C LYS A 28 8.93 15.76 -53.83
N VAL A 29 10.20 15.50 -54.13
CA VAL A 29 11.02 14.54 -53.41
C VAL A 29 11.39 15.09 -52.02
N ASP A 30 11.67 16.37 -51.94
CA ASP A 30 12.01 17.00 -50.64
C ASP A 30 10.79 17.03 -49.71
N ASP A 31 9.60 17.33 -50.22
CA ASP A 31 8.34 17.33 -49.44
C ASP A 31 7.99 15.91 -48.94
N LEU A 32 8.09 14.91 -49.80
CA LEU A 32 7.88 13.51 -49.46
C LEU A 32 8.93 12.98 -48.42
N SER A 33 10.19 13.43 -48.53
CA SER A 33 11.23 13.07 -47.60
C SER A 33 11.02 13.69 -46.23
N ALA A 34 10.56 14.96 -46.17
CA ALA A 34 10.20 15.66 -44.97
C ALA A 34 8.99 15.03 -44.25
N GLU A 35 7.96 14.64 -45.04
CA GLU A 35 6.78 13.95 -44.49
C GLU A 35 7.13 12.56 -43.94
N ASN A 36 7.95 11.79 -44.66
CA ASN A 36 8.43 10.48 -44.23
C ASN A 36 9.29 10.59 -42.96
N SER A 37 10.12 11.62 -42.86
CA SER A 37 10.93 11.89 -41.65
C SER A 37 10.03 12.17 -40.44
N ARG A 38 8.95 12.92 -40.56
CA ARG A 38 8.00 13.19 -39.48
C ARG A 38 7.34 11.90 -38.98
N VAL A 39 6.92 11.04 -39.90
CA VAL A 39 6.32 9.73 -39.55
C VAL A 39 7.33 8.86 -38.81
N ILE A 40 8.57 8.78 -39.28
CA ILE A 40 9.63 8.03 -38.62
C ILE A 40 9.88 8.57 -37.20
N TRP A 41 9.98 9.87 -37.00
CA TRP A 41 10.14 10.46 -35.67
C TRP A 41 8.96 10.17 -34.74
N MET A 42 7.72 10.20 -35.22
CA MET A 42 6.55 9.81 -34.42
C MET A 42 6.62 8.35 -34.00
N LEU A 43 7.02 7.44 -34.89
CA LEU A 43 7.19 6.02 -34.57
C LEU A 43 8.29 5.80 -33.53
N VAL A 44 9.40 6.51 -33.64
CA VAL A 44 10.50 6.46 -32.64
C VAL A 44 10.02 6.94 -31.26
N ILE A 45 9.29 8.06 -31.21
CA ILE A 45 8.74 8.57 -29.94
C ILE A 45 7.75 7.56 -29.34
N CYS A 46 6.84 6.97 -30.12
CA CYS A 46 5.93 5.93 -29.65
C CYS A 46 6.68 4.71 -29.11
N ALA A 47 7.73 4.26 -29.79
CA ALA A 47 8.55 3.15 -29.36
C ALA A 47 9.25 3.44 -28.01
N VAL A 48 9.82 4.63 -27.85
CA VAL A 48 10.45 5.06 -26.59
C VAL A 48 9.42 5.11 -25.46
N MET A 49 8.23 5.67 -25.71
CA MET A 49 7.15 5.70 -24.71
C MET A 49 6.71 4.29 -24.28
N CYS A 50 6.60 3.35 -25.22
CA CYS A 50 6.29 1.96 -24.90
C CYS A 50 7.38 1.31 -24.02
N VAL A 51 8.65 1.54 -24.31
CA VAL A 51 9.75 1.02 -23.50
C VAL A 51 9.70 1.60 -22.09
N ILE A 52 9.45 2.89 -21.92
CA ILE A 52 9.31 3.53 -20.60
C ILE A 52 8.14 2.90 -19.82
N LEU A 53 6.99 2.69 -20.44
CA LEU A 53 5.85 2.05 -19.81
C LEU A 53 6.18 0.62 -19.35
N ILE A 54 6.87 -0.15 -20.17
CA ILE A 54 7.29 -1.51 -19.81
C ILE A 54 8.23 -1.49 -18.59
N ILE A 55 9.20 -0.56 -18.56
CA ILE A 55 10.11 -0.40 -17.42
C ILE A 55 9.33 -0.05 -16.14
N LEU A 56 8.37 0.88 -16.22
CA LEU A 56 7.53 1.24 -15.08
C LEU A 56 6.70 0.06 -14.57
N ILE A 57 6.12 -0.74 -15.46
CA ILE A 57 5.39 -1.95 -15.09
C ILE A 57 6.31 -2.97 -14.42
N ILE A 58 7.49 -3.21 -14.97
CA ILE A 58 8.48 -4.13 -14.38
C ILE A 58 8.89 -3.63 -12.99
N MET A 59 9.19 -2.35 -12.83
CA MET A 59 9.56 -1.73 -11.56
C MET A 59 8.42 -1.84 -10.54
N TYR A 60 7.17 -1.60 -10.95
CA TYR A 60 5.99 -1.76 -10.12
C TYR A 60 5.80 -3.21 -9.64
N VAL A 61 5.91 -4.18 -10.57
CA VAL A 61 5.81 -5.61 -10.25
C VAL A 61 6.95 -6.05 -9.32
N TYR A 62 8.18 -5.59 -9.58
CA TYR A 62 9.35 -5.89 -8.73
C TYR A 62 9.18 -5.31 -7.32
N HIS A 63 8.75 -4.05 -7.21
CA HIS A 63 8.49 -3.40 -5.93
C HIS A 63 7.39 -4.12 -5.14
N ASN A 64 6.30 -4.49 -5.81
CA ASN A 64 5.18 -5.21 -5.20
C ASN A 64 5.59 -6.63 -4.75
N ARG A 65 6.40 -7.35 -5.56
CA ARG A 65 6.94 -8.67 -5.17
C ARG A 65 7.90 -8.56 -3.98
N ARG A 66 8.72 -7.52 -3.91
CA ARG A 66 9.63 -7.29 -2.79
C ARG A 66 8.88 -6.98 -1.49
N LEU A 67 7.79 -6.24 -1.55
CA LEU A 67 6.89 -6.01 -0.42
C LEU A 67 6.24 -7.32 0.05
N ARG A 68 5.71 -8.12 -0.87
CA ARG A 68 5.11 -9.43 -0.55
C ARG A 68 6.09 -10.39 0.12
N SER A 69 7.35 -10.44 -0.32
CA SER A 69 8.36 -11.31 0.29
C SER A 69 8.75 -10.90 1.71
N LYS A 70 8.80 -9.58 1.99
CA LYS A 70 9.01 -9.05 3.35
C LYS A 70 7.81 -9.36 4.25
N ASN A 71 6.60 -9.21 3.72
CA ASN A 71 5.36 -9.49 4.44
C ASN A 71 5.22 -10.98 4.77
N ARG A 72 5.62 -11.89 3.87
CA ARG A 72 5.62 -13.33 4.12
C ARG A 72 6.54 -13.73 5.29
N LYS A 73 7.73 -13.13 5.39
CA LYS A 73 8.64 -13.34 6.52
C LYS A 73 8.07 -12.81 7.84
N LEU A 74 7.35 -11.68 7.77
CA LEU A 74 6.68 -11.10 8.93
C LEU A 74 5.54 -12.00 9.42
N VAL A 75 4.72 -12.52 8.50
CA VAL A 75 3.64 -13.49 8.81
C VAL A 75 4.22 -14.77 9.39
N GLU A 76 5.31 -15.31 8.87
CA GLU A 76 5.99 -16.49 9.40
C GLU A 76 6.54 -16.28 10.82
N ASN A 77 7.06 -15.10 11.12
CA ASN A 77 7.50 -14.74 12.47
C ASN A 77 6.30 -14.58 13.42
N LEU A 78 5.17 -14.04 12.98
CA LEU A 78 3.93 -13.97 13.73
C LEU A 78 3.37 -15.37 14.04
N HIS A 79 3.47 -16.33 13.13
CA HIS A 79 3.10 -17.72 13.39
C HIS A 79 4.00 -18.42 14.41
N LYS A 80 5.27 -18.03 14.52
CA LYS A 80 6.16 -18.54 15.58
C LYS A 80 5.72 -18.01 16.95
N LEU A 81 5.29 -16.76 17.04
CA LEU A 81 4.76 -16.15 18.27
C LEU A 81 3.42 -16.76 18.66
N ASP A 82 2.57 -17.14 17.71
CA ASP A 82 1.26 -17.76 17.93
C ASP A 82 1.36 -19.17 18.56
N ARG A 83 2.37 -19.96 18.15
CA ARG A 83 2.69 -21.26 18.78
C ARG A 83 3.15 -21.15 20.24
N MET A 84 3.57 -19.96 20.70
CA MET A 84 4.06 -19.70 22.04
C MET A 84 2.99 -19.18 23.01
N GLY A 85 1.70 -19.18 22.64
CA GLY A 85 0.62 -18.86 23.57
C GLY A 85 -0.22 -17.63 23.28
N GLY A 86 -0.31 -17.20 22.02
CA GLY A 86 -1.28 -16.19 21.55
C GLY A 86 -1.14 -14.82 22.25
N VAL A 87 -2.26 -14.31 22.72
CA VAL A 87 -2.38 -13.01 23.38
C VAL A 87 -1.44 -12.86 24.59
N LYS A 88 -1.17 -13.94 25.35
CA LYS A 88 -0.32 -13.93 26.53
C LYS A 88 1.17 -13.72 26.18
N ALA A 89 1.67 -14.39 25.14
CA ALA A 89 3.05 -14.22 24.67
C ALA A 89 3.28 -12.81 24.07
N PHE A 90 2.24 -12.22 23.44
CA PHE A 90 2.32 -10.85 22.97
C PHE A 90 2.44 -9.83 24.13
N TYR A 91 1.78 -10.09 25.24
CA TYR A 91 1.92 -9.26 26.45
C TYR A 91 3.31 -9.36 27.05
N GLU A 92 3.88 -10.55 27.14
CA GLU A 92 5.24 -10.80 27.65
C GLU A 92 6.27 -10.13 26.72
N TRP A 93 6.14 -10.26 25.41
CA TRP A 93 7.03 -9.62 24.42
C TRP A 93 6.93 -8.09 24.46
N SER A 94 5.75 -7.49 24.58
CA SER A 94 5.58 -6.04 24.61
C SER A 94 6.15 -5.38 25.86
N VAL A 95 6.37 -6.16 26.92
CA VAL A 95 7.01 -5.72 28.15
C VAL A 95 8.54 -5.83 28.06
N ASP A 96 9.07 -6.89 27.42
CA ASP A 96 10.52 -7.13 27.35
C ASP A 96 11.25 -6.27 26.28
N GLU A 97 10.63 -5.96 25.13
CA GLU A 97 11.31 -5.26 24.04
C GLU A 97 11.45 -3.74 24.26
N LYS A 98 10.77 -3.16 25.24
CA LYS A 98 10.83 -1.71 25.56
C LYS A 98 11.85 -1.31 26.60
N THR A 99 12.70 -2.23 27.06
CA THR A 99 13.78 -1.90 28.01
C THR A 99 15.00 -1.25 27.37
N GLU A 100 15.06 -1.04 26.04
CA GLU A 100 16.25 -0.50 25.35
C GLU A 100 16.09 0.83 24.61
N HIS A 101 14.96 1.58 24.70
CA HIS A 101 14.86 2.91 24.11
C HIS A 101 14.62 4.00 25.15
N ASP A 102 15.68 4.76 25.33
CA ASP A 102 15.94 6.02 26.00
C ASP A 102 14.83 7.06 25.82
N ASP A 103 14.03 7.19 26.84
CA ASP A 103 13.32 8.33 27.43
C ASP A 103 12.49 7.74 28.58
N THR A 104 13.17 7.43 29.67
CA THR A 104 12.66 6.73 30.85
C THR A 104 11.67 7.60 31.64
N GLU A 105 10.43 7.66 31.17
CA GLU A 105 9.34 7.92 32.09
C GLU A 105 9.14 6.66 32.92
N ILE A 106 9.68 6.68 34.17
CA ILE A 106 9.70 5.54 35.10
C ILE A 106 8.26 5.05 35.30
N ILE A 107 7.97 3.81 34.87
CA ILE A 107 6.69 3.15 35.13
C ILE A 107 6.60 2.86 36.62
N THR A 108 5.63 3.47 37.32
CA THR A 108 5.44 3.18 38.74
C THR A 108 4.79 1.81 38.94
N GLU A 109 4.98 1.24 40.15
CA GLU A 109 4.37 -0.06 40.47
C GLU A 109 2.83 0.00 40.44
N GLU A 110 2.23 1.13 40.80
CA GLU A 110 0.79 1.35 40.70
C GLU A 110 0.30 1.34 39.24
N GLU A 111 1.06 1.94 38.31
CA GLU A 111 0.73 1.93 36.89
C GLU A 111 0.85 0.53 36.30
N ARG A 112 1.86 -0.24 36.70
CA ARG A 112 2.04 -1.64 36.31
C ARG A 112 0.89 -2.53 36.82
N GLN A 113 0.51 -2.37 38.09
CA GLN A 113 -0.63 -3.12 38.66
C GLN A 113 -1.94 -2.73 38.02
N LEU A 114 -2.16 -1.45 37.75
CA LEU A 114 -3.35 -1.00 37.03
C LEU A 114 -3.42 -1.56 35.62
N TYR A 115 -2.29 -1.57 34.89
CA TYR A 115 -2.22 -2.20 33.58
C TYR A 115 -2.55 -3.70 33.65
N GLY A 116 -2.02 -4.43 34.63
CA GLY A 116 -2.37 -5.84 34.87
C GLY A 116 -3.88 -6.05 35.09
N LYS A 117 -4.54 -5.15 35.84
CA LYS A 117 -6.01 -5.19 36.02
C LYS A 117 -6.76 -4.91 34.71
N ILE A 118 -6.28 -3.96 33.89
CA ILE A 118 -6.87 -3.67 32.58
C ILE A 118 -6.77 -4.88 31.67
N VAL A 119 -5.59 -5.52 31.59
CA VAL A 119 -5.36 -6.74 30.80
C VAL A 119 -6.31 -7.84 31.24
N SER A 120 -6.36 -8.12 32.55
CA SER A 120 -7.24 -9.16 33.11
C SER A 120 -8.72 -8.87 32.80
N TYR A 121 -9.17 -7.62 32.94
CA TYR A 121 -10.54 -7.22 32.64
C TYR A 121 -10.90 -7.43 31.16
N LEU A 122 -10.02 -7.02 30.25
CA LEU A 122 -10.25 -7.13 28.80
C LEU A 122 -10.18 -8.57 28.31
N SER A 123 -9.35 -9.43 28.92
CA SER A 123 -9.18 -10.83 28.52
C SER A 123 -10.32 -11.74 28.96
N VAL A 124 -11.08 -11.37 30.00
CA VAL A 124 -12.24 -12.17 30.43
C VAL A 124 -13.31 -12.11 29.33
N GLU A 125 -13.69 -13.27 28.81
CA GLU A 125 -14.72 -13.42 27.77
C GLU A 125 -14.52 -12.50 26.54
N ASN A 126 -13.24 -12.16 26.24
CA ASN A 126 -12.89 -11.29 25.13
C ASN A 126 -13.60 -9.92 25.18
N ARG A 127 -13.74 -9.32 26.36
CA ARG A 127 -14.47 -8.04 26.53
C ARG A 127 -14.00 -6.91 25.61
N PHE A 128 -12.79 -7.00 25.08
CA PHE A 128 -12.27 -6.03 24.10
C PHE A 128 -13.10 -6.01 22.80
N VAL A 129 -13.90 -7.04 22.47
CA VAL A 129 -14.79 -7.04 21.29
C VAL A 129 -16.04 -6.19 21.50
N ASP A 130 -16.40 -5.87 22.76
CA ASP A 130 -17.49 -4.94 23.03
C ASP A 130 -17.18 -3.55 22.46
N THR A 131 -18.04 -3.08 21.54
CA THR A 131 -17.88 -1.79 20.87
C THR A 131 -17.93 -0.59 21.82
N GLN A 132 -18.46 -0.76 23.03
CA GLN A 132 -18.56 0.28 24.07
C GLN A 132 -17.29 0.43 24.90
N ILE A 133 -16.29 -0.43 24.72
CA ILE A 133 -15.02 -0.30 25.43
C ILE A 133 -14.33 1.02 25.08
N SER A 134 -14.13 1.82 26.10
CA SER A 134 -13.52 3.15 26.03
C SER A 134 -12.72 3.43 27.32
N ARG A 135 -12.01 4.57 27.35
CA ARG A 135 -11.35 5.02 28.58
C ARG A 135 -12.30 5.18 29.75
N ASP A 136 -13.51 5.70 29.45
CA ASP A 136 -14.51 5.99 30.49
C ASP A 136 -15.12 4.70 31.02
N THR A 137 -15.46 3.74 30.16
CA THR A 137 -15.99 2.43 30.60
C THR A 137 -14.93 1.63 31.37
N LEU A 138 -13.68 1.63 30.96
CA LEU A 138 -12.59 0.99 31.70
C LEU A 138 -12.35 1.65 33.07
N ALA A 139 -12.37 2.99 33.13
CA ALA A 139 -12.22 3.72 34.36
C ALA A 139 -13.33 3.40 35.38
N SER A 140 -14.59 3.38 34.91
CA SER A 140 -15.75 3.01 35.72
C SER A 140 -15.67 1.55 36.20
N ALA A 141 -15.32 0.61 35.33
CA ALA A 141 -15.25 -0.80 35.63
C ALA A 141 -14.15 -1.15 36.65
N LEU A 142 -13.02 -0.41 36.62
CA LEU A 142 -11.85 -0.65 37.50
C LEU A 142 -11.80 0.30 38.73
N GLY A 143 -12.83 1.15 38.90
CA GLY A 143 -12.90 2.06 40.06
C GLY A 143 -11.78 3.10 40.09
N THR A 144 -11.38 3.61 38.91
CA THR A 144 -10.32 4.60 38.76
C THR A 144 -10.74 5.74 37.83
N ASN A 145 -9.84 6.63 37.46
CA ASN A 145 -10.14 7.67 36.51
C ASN A 145 -9.51 7.41 35.12
N ARG A 146 -10.07 8.07 34.09
CA ARG A 146 -9.67 7.92 32.71
C ARG A 146 -8.21 8.32 32.42
N THR A 147 -7.63 9.21 33.23
CA THR A 147 -6.23 9.64 33.07
C THR A 147 -5.28 8.54 33.51
N TYR A 148 -5.54 7.85 34.63
CA TYR A 148 -4.74 6.72 35.04
C TYR A 148 -4.82 5.55 34.09
N ILE A 149 -6.02 5.24 33.51
CA ILE A 149 -6.16 4.24 32.46
C ILE A 149 -5.28 4.58 31.24
N ALA A 150 -5.35 5.85 30.78
CA ALA A 150 -4.57 6.27 29.60
C ALA A 150 -3.06 6.21 29.85
N ASN A 151 -2.61 6.66 31.04
CA ASN A 151 -1.20 6.66 31.42
C ASN A 151 -0.65 5.22 31.58
N ALA A 152 -1.39 4.35 32.28
CA ALA A 152 -0.98 2.97 32.47
C ALA A 152 -0.81 2.23 31.13
N ILE A 153 -1.79 2.36 30.21
CA ILE A 153 -1.66 1.75 28.89
C ILE A 153 -0.51 2.38 28.12
N LYS A 154 -0.43 3.73 28.05
CA LYS A 154 0.59 4.42 27.25
C LYS A 154 2.01 4.13 27.74
N LYS A 155 2.25 4.16 29.04
CA LYS A 155 3.56 3.86 29.60
C LYS A 155 3.97 2.41 29.41
N CYS A 156 3.03 1.45 29.60
CA CYS A 156 3.33 0.03 29.46
C CYS A 156 3.40 -0.44 28.00
N THR A 157 2.67 0.19 27.06
CA THR A 157 2.57 -0.29 25.67
C THR A 157 3.02 0.73 24.62
N GLY A 158 3.10 2.01 24.97
CA GLY A 158 3.32 3.13 24.04
C GLY A 158 2.10 3.49 23.22
N LEU A 159 0.98 2.80 23.37
CA LEU A 159 -0.23 2.99 22.58
C LEU A 159 -1.25 3.85 23.33
N ALA A 160 -2.09 4.57 22.59
CA ALA A 160 -3.31 5.14 23.15
C ALA A 160 -4.35 4.03 23.42
N VAL A 161 -5.30 4.28 24.33
CA VAL A 161 -6.32 3.28 24.73
C VAL A 161 -7.04 2.64 23.55
N ASN A 162 -7.50 3.46 22.60
CA ASN A 162 -8.22 2.97 21.42
C ASN A 162 -7.31 2.16 20.48
N GLU A 163 -6.03 2.53 20.36
CA GLU A 163 -5.05 1.78 19.56
C GLU A 163 -4.78 0.43 20.19
N TYR A 164 -4.64 0.39 21.52
CA TYR A 164 -4.46 -0.83 22.30
C TYR A 164 -5.64 -1.79 22.14
N VAL A 165 -6.88 -1.30 22.31
CA VAL A 165 -8.09 -2.11 22.11
C VAL A 165 -8.20 -2.61 20.67
N ASN A 166 -7.94 -1.73 19.68
CA ASN A 166 -7.97 -2.14 18.27
C ASN A 166 -6.88 -3.17 17.95
N MET A 167 -5.74 -3.12 18.59
CA MET A 167 -4.69 -4.12 18.45
C MET A 167 -5.17 -5.49 18.94
N LEU A 168 -5.85 -5.58 20.08
CA LEU A 168 -6.42 -6.83 20.59
C LEU A 168 -7.48 -7.39 19.65
N ARG A 169 -8.38 -6.53 19.14
CA ARG A 169 -9.39 -6.91 18.15
C ARG A 169 -8.79 -7.44 16.85
N LEU A 170 -7.68 -6.83 16.38
CA LEU A 170 -6.99 -7.29 15.17
C LEU A 170 -6.36 -8.67 15.38
N GLU A 171 -5.75 -8.94 16.55
CA GLU A 171 -5.21 -10.26 16.87
C GLU A 171 -6.30 -11.32 16.93
N TYR A 172 -7.42 -11.02 17.56
CA TYR A 172 -8.57 -11.90 17.61
C TYR A 172 -9.14 -12.18 16.20
N ALA A 173 -9.36 -11.12 15.41
CA ALA A 173 -9.82 -11.28 14.03
C ALA A 173 -8.83 -12.10 13.17
N ARG A 174 -7.53 -11.97 13.40
CA ARG A 174 -6.50 -12.76 12.74
C ARG A 174 -6.67 -14.26 13.03
N GLY A 175 -6.92 -14.62 14.28
CA GLY A 175 -7.25 -16.00 14.67
C GLY A 175 -8.49 -16.52 13.94
N LEU A 176 -9.59 -15.75 13.96
CA LEU A 176 -10.84 -16.11 13.28
C LEU A 176 -10.68 -16.31 11.77
N LEU A 177 -9.84 -15.50 11.10
CA LEU A 177 -9.56 -15.64 9.66
C LEU A 177 -8.96 -17.00 9.29
N VAL A 178 -8.20 -17.61 10.20
CA VAL A 178 -7.56 -18.92 10.02
C VAL A 178 -8.48 -20.04 10.45
N GLU A 179 -9.14 -19.88 11.59
CA GLU A 179 -10.01 -20.91 12.19
C GLU A 179 -11.32 -21.10 11.43
N ARG A 180 -11.82 -20.01 10.81
CA ARG A 180 -13.12 -19.99 10.12
C ARG A 180 -13.00 -19.40 8.72
N PRO A 181 -12.35 -20.09 7.77
CA PRO A 181 -12.07 -19.58 6.44
C PRO A 181 -13.33 -19.31 5.60
N GLU A 182 -14.46 -19.96 5.93
CA GLU A 182 -15.75 -19.81 5.22
C GLU A 182 -16.51 -18.53 5.63
N ASP A 183 -16.18 -17.93 6.76
CA ASP A 183 -16.88 -16.74 7.24
C ASP A 183 -16.53 -15.52 6.40
N SER A 184 -17.53 -14.64 6.19
CA SER A 184 -17.27 -13.39 5.46
C SER A 184 -16.35 -12.48 6.27
N ILE A 185 -15.56 -11.65 5.56
CA ILE A 185 -14.70 -10.64 6.20
C ILE A 185 -15.55 -9.66 7.04
N THR A 186 -16.77 -9.40 6.60
CA THR A 186 -17.74 -8.56 7.33
C THR A 186 -18.09 -9.19 8.67
N LEU A 187 -18.46 -10.46 8.69
CA LEU A 187 -18.82 -11.19 9.91
C LEU A 187 -17.64 -11.22 10.90
N ILE A 188 -16.44 -11.54 10.43
CA ILE A 188 -15.23 -11.56 11.28
C ILE A 188 -14.92 -10.17 11.84
N SER A 189 -15.09 -9.12 11.04
CA SER A 189 -14.90 -7.74 11.47
C SER A 189 -15.88 -7.34 12.58
N GLU A 190 -17.14 -7.69 12.43
CA GLU A 190 -18.21 -7.41 13.42
C GLU A 190 -17.97 -8.18 14.71
N GLU A 191 -17.67 -9.47 14.62
CA GLU A 191 -17.39 -10.33 15.77
C GLU A 191 -16.14 -9.89 16.55
N ALA A 192 -15.15 -9.38 15.84
CA ALA A 192 -13.97 -8.79 16.47
C ALA A 192 -14.21 -7.38 17.07
N GLY A 193 -15.44 -6.89 17.02
CA GLY A 193 -15.85 -5.62 17.66
C GLY A 193 -15.53 -4.37 16.85
N PHE A 194 -15.29 -4.49 15.53
CA PHE A 194 -15.15 -3.31 14.68
C PHE A 194 -16.52 -2.79 14.23
N GLY A 195 -16.81 -1.52 14.50
CA GLY A 195 -18.04 -0.87 14.03
C GLY A 195 -18.09 -0.61 12.51
N SER A 196 -17.03 -0.95 11.76
CA SER A 196 -16.94 -0.72 10.32
C SER A 196 -15.88 -1.63 9.69
N VAL A 197 -16.27 -2.41 8.69
CA VAL A 197 -15.37 -3.26 7.86
C VAL A 197 -14.28 -2.42 7.18
N ARG A 198 -14.61 -1.19 6.77
CA ARG A 198 -13.62 -0.28 6.17
C ARG A 198 -12.51 0.07 7.15
N ASN A 199 -12.84 0.38 8.40
CA ASN A 199 -11.86 0.66 9.44
C ASN A 199 -11.04 -0.57 9.79
N PHE A 200 -11.69 -1.74 9.92
CA PHE A 200 -11.02 -3.02 10.11
C PHE A 200 -9.97 -3.28 9.02
N ASN A 201 -10.37 -3.26 7.75
CA ASN A 201 -9.46 -3.48 6.62
C ASN A 201 -8.27 -2.51 6.64
N ARG A 202 -8.51 -1.22 6.89
CA ARG A 202 -7.45 -0.20 6.97
C ARG A 202 -6.45 -0.51 8.08
N LEU A 203 -6.93 -0.83 9.28
CA LEU A 203 -6.09 -1.14 10.43
C LEU A 203 -5.37 -2.49 10.27
N PHE A 204 -6.05 -3.48 9.70
CA PHE A 204 -5.46 -4.79 9.43
C PHE A 204 -4.29 -4.67 8.43
N VAL A 205 -4.49 -3.96 7.32
CA VAL A 205 -3.41 -3.70 6.34
C VAL A 205 -2.27 -2.89 6.96
N ALA A 206 -2.58 -1.90 7.80
CA ALA A 206 -1.55 -1.11 8.47
C ALA A 206 -0.67 -1.96 9.40
N LYS A 207 -1.27 -2.95 10.08
CA LYS A 207 -0.56 -3.81 11.03
C LYS A 207 0.16 -4.99 10.37
N TYR A 208 -0.51 -5.68 9.44
CA TYR A 208 0.00 -6.93 8.85
C TYR A 208 0.53 -6.77 7.43
N ALA A 209 0.40 -5.58 6.83
CA ALA A 209 0.83 -5.22 5.48
C ALA A 209 0.18 -6.06 4.36
N VAL A 210 -0.86 -6.82 4.66
CA VAL A 210 -1.70 -7.61 3.73
C VAL A 210 -3.16 -7.41 4.09
N SER A 211 -4.06 -7.58 3.10
CA SER A 211 -5.49 -7.53 3.38
C SER A 211 -5.96 -8.76 4.16
N PRO A 212 -7.09 -8.70 4.90
CA PRO A 212 -7.67 -9.87 5.57
C PRO A 212 -7.91 -11.05 4.63
N THR A 213 -8.36 -10.78 3.41
CA THR A 213 -8.58 -11.82 2.40
C THR A 213 -7.25 -12.46 1.94
N GLU A 214 -6.23 -11.65 1.67
CA GLU A 214 -4.89 -12.17 1.32
C GLU A 214 -4.27 -12.94 2.49
N TYR A 215 -4.47 -12.48 3.73
CA TYR A 215 -4.00 -13.18 4.92
C TYR A 215 -4.63 -14.57 5.02
N ARG A 216 -5.96 -14.67 4.89
CA ARG A 216 -6.71 -15.94 4.88
C ARG A 216 -6.21 -16.90 3.80
N ASN A 217 -6.04 -16.43 2.56
CA ASN A 217 -5.67 -17.27 1.41
C ASN A 217 -4.21 -17.77 1.46
N ASN A 218 -3.39 -17.21 2.34
CA ASN A 218 -1.98 -17.58 2.49
C ASN A 218 -1.71 -18.45 3.72
N ASN A 219 -2.75 -18.79 4.50
CA ASN A 219 -2.73 -19.65 5.68
C ASN A 219 -3.67 -20.84 5.55
#